data_2a68962cb87a90c339f3ab796e91b5e0
#
_entry.id   2a68962cb87a90c339f3ab796e91b5e0
#
_cell.length_a   1.000
_cell.length_b   1.000
_cell.length_c   1.000
_cell.angle_alpha   90.00
_cell.angle_beta   90.00
_cell.angle_gamma   90.00
#
_symmetry.space_group_name_H-M   'P 1'
#
loop_
_entity.id
_entity.type
_entity.pdbx_description
1 polymer ?
#
loop_
_entity_poly.entity_id
_entity_poly.type
_entity_poly.pdbx_seq_one_letter_code
_entity_poly.pdbx_strand_id
1 'polypeptide(L)'
;MTDDRLNQASEAGQGEKKERNTAGMIYILEDDDNIRKLVSYALVREGFEAEGFPTPKKFYKALEKRQPDLILLDIMLPEEDGLSILHRLRQDINTADLPVIMLTAKSSEYDKVTGLDNGADDYIAKPFGIVELTSRVRAVLRRSRRMPYVTDEKPEKAVSEEEYKVGTLYVDPSRHIIKVGGKEVVLSYKEFNLLMVLLEAKGKVVNREQLLSRVWGEYYGESRTLDVHIRKLRVKLGKKAGSYIQTVKGIGYKLAKE
;
A
#
# COMPACT_ATOMS: atom_id res chain seq x y z
N MET A 1 30.84 54.84 -41.58
CA MET A 1 29.42 55.11 -41.68
C MET A 1 28.81 53.81 -42.13
N THR A 2 27.76 53.37 -41.49
CA THR A 2 27.02 52.20 -41.83
C THR A 2 27.53 50.86 -41.27
N ASP A 3 26.80 50.45 -40.30
CA ASP A 3 26.19 49.15 -40.07
C ASP A 3 27.10 48.00 -39.65
N ASP A 4 27.10 47.82 -38.34
CA ASP A 4 27.55 46.61 -37.71
C ASP A 4 26.68 46.30 -36.47
N ARG A 5 25.42 45.88 -36.74
CA ARG A 5 24.48 45.41 -35.72
C ARG A 5 23.58 44.31 -36.27
N LEU A 6 24.12 43.14 -36.49
CA LEU A 6 23.35 41.90 -36.71
C LEU A 6 24.29 40.72 -36.53
N ASN A 7 24.54 40.31 -35.30
CA ASN A 7 24.90 38.91 -35.00
C ASN A 7 25.09 38.69 -33.48
N GLN A 8 24.02 38.65 -32.74
CA GLN A 8 24.02 38.03 -31.38
C GLN A 8 22.61 37.65 -31.02
N ALA A 9 22.13 36.53 -31.57
CA ALA A 9 20.92 35.87 -31.10
C ALA A 9 20.91 34.41 -31.56
N SER A 10 21.77 33.60 -30.98
CA SER A 10 21.58 32.12 -31.03
C SER A 10 22.54 31.50 -30.04
N GLU A 11 22.10 31.35 -28.81
CA GLU A 11 22.59 30.33 -27.88
C GLU A 11 21.88 30.53 -26.53
N ALA A 12 20.67 30.04 -26.39
CA ALA A 12 20.06 29.76 -25.10
C ALA A 12 18.89 28.78 -25.28
N GLY A 13 19.23 27.61 -25.76
CA GLY A 13 18.35 26.45 -25.76
C GLY A 13 18.82 25.43 -24.73
N GLN A 14 19.02 25.86 -23.48
CA GLN A 14 19.20 24.89 -22.40
C GLN A 14 17.83 24.23 -22.10
N GLY A 15 17.71 22.99 -22.57
CA GLY A 15 16.59 22.15 -22.28
C GLY A 15 16.42 21.95 -20.77
N GLU A 16 15.46 22.64 -20.20
CA GLU A 16 14.90 22.26 -18.91
C GLU A 16 14.43 20.80 -19.01
N LYS A 17 15.21 19.86 -18.46
CA LYS A 17 14.73 18.56 -18.04
C LYS A 17 13.71 18.82 -16.95
N LYS A 18 12.45 18.97 -17.35
CA LYS A 18 11.30 18.92 -16.47
C LYS A 18 11.40 17.59 -15.75
N GLU A 19 11.88 17.57 -14.50
CA GLU A 19 11.76 16.43 -13.62
C GLU A 19 10.27 16.09 -13.59
N ARG A 20 9.91 15.02 -14.30
CA ARG A 20 8.55 14.48 -14.23
C ARG A 20 8.41 13.94 -12.83
N ASN A 21 7.69 14.66 -12.02
CA ASN A 21 7.24 14.18 -10.72
C ASN A 21 6.31 12.98 -10.97
N THR A 22 6.92 11.79 -11.11
CA THR A 22 6.19 10.56 -11.43
C THR A 22 5.37 10.17 -10.22
N ALA A 23 4.08 9.91 -10.42
CA ALA A 23 3.15 9.57 -9.35
C ALA A 23 3.44 8.21 -8.70
N GLY A 24 4.45 7.47 -9.16
CA GLY A 24 4.96 6.20 -8.62
C GLY A 24 5.09 5.11 -9.68
N MET A 25 5.82 4.03 -9.32
CA MET A 25 6.03 2.86 -10.17
C MET A 25 4.95 1.81 -9.93
N ILE A 26 4.33 1.32 -10.99
CA ILE A 26 3.31 0.27 -10.95
C ILE A 26 3.80 -0.93 -11.76
N TYR A 27 3.78 -2.10 -11.14
CA TYR A 27 4.03 -3.36 -11.83
C TYR A 27 2.72 -4.02 -12.25
N ILE A 28 2.68 -4.57 -13.45
CA ILE A 28 1.51 -5.22 -14.04
C ILE A 28 1.90 -6.64 -14.42
N LEU A 29 1.38 -7.64 -13.72
CA LEU A 29 1.53 -9.05 -14.07
C LEU A 29 0.23 -9.54 -14.72
N GLU A 30 0.29 -9.69 -16.03
CA GLU A 30 -0.83 -10.01 -16.92
C GLU A 30 -0.28 -10.72 -18.14
N ASP A 31 -0.79 -11.89 -18.49
CA ASP A 31 -0.30 -12.67 -19.63
C ASP A 31 -0.83 -12.15 -20.97
N ASP A 32 -2.08 -11.64 -21.00
CA ASP A 32 -2.65 -11.02 -22.20
C ASP A 32 -1.90 -9.73 -22.59
N ASP A 33 -1.28 -9.77 -23.78
CA ASP A 33 -0.44 -8.68 -24.28
C ASP A 33 -1.25 -7.39 -24.55
N ASN A 34 -2.52 -7.52 -24.99
CA ASN A 34 -3.37 -6.38 -25.29
C ASN A 34 -3.82 -5.69 -24.00
N ILE A 35 -4.26 -6.47 -23.01
CA ILE A 35 -4.66 -5.93 -21.69
C ILE A 35 -3.46 -5.28 -21.03
N ARG A 36 -2.31 -5.95 -21.01
CA ARG A 36 -1.09 -5.44 -20.41
C ARG A 36 -0.63 -4.12 -21.03
N LYS A 37 -0.63 -4.02 -22.37
CA LYS A 37 -0.30 -2.79 -23.10
C LYS A 37 -1.29 -1.67 -22.84
N LEU A 38 -2.60 -1.98 -22.88
CA LEU A 38 -3.66 -1.01 -22.63
C LEU A 38 -3.55 -0.41 -21.23
N VAL A 39 -3.37 -1.26 -20.22
CA VAL A 39 -3.23 -0.84 -18.82
C VAL A 39 -1.96 0.00 -18.64
N SER A 40 -0.82 -0.46 -19.17
CA SER A 40 0.43 0.30 -19.10
C SER A 40 0.30 1.68 -19.73
N TYR A 41 -0.29 1.76 -20.92
CA TYR A 41 -0.54 3.04 -21.61
C TYR A 41 -1.42 3.99 -20.81
N ALA A 42 -2.50 3.45 -20.22
CA ALA A 42 -3.42 4.23 -19.41
C ALA A 42 -2.75 4.82 -18.17
N LEU A 43 -1.95 4.01 -17.45
CA LEU A 43 -1.22 4.44 -16.26
C LEU A 43 -0.16 5.49 -16.58
N VAL A 44 0.57 5.32 -17.68
CA VAL A 44 1.57 6.32 -18.13
C VAL A 44 0.91 7.66 -18.46
N ARG A 45 -0.27 7.66 -19.07
CA ARG A 45 -1.04 8.89 -19.32
C ARG A 45 -1.51 9.60 -18.06
N GLU A 46 -1.71 8.86 -16.98
CA GLU A 46 -2.06 9.38 -15.65
C GLU A 46 -0.82 9.83 -14.84
N GLY A 47 0.37 9.78 -15.43
CA GLY A 47 1.63 10.25 -14.82
C GLY A 47 2.37 9.20 -14.00
N PHE A 48 1.94 7.93 -14.01
CA PHE A 48 2.66 6.82 -13.36
C PHE A 48 3.80 6.30 -14.24
N GLU A 49 4.82 5.71 -13.61
CA GLU A 49 5.69 4.76 -14.30
C GLU A 49 4.99 3.38 -14.28
N ALA A 50 5.00 2.67 -15.40
CA ALA A 50 4.35 1.36 -15.48
C ALA A 50 5.25 0.36 -16.20
N GLU A 51 5.45 -0.83 -15.61
CA GLU A 51 6.20 -1.92 -16.19
C GLU A 51 5.35 -3.20 -16.20
N GLY A 52 5.19 -3.79 -17.39
CA GLY A 52 4.35 -4.96 -17.61
C GLY A 52 5.15 -6.24 -17.77
N PHE A 53 4.70 -7.31 -17.10
CA PHE A 53 5.33 -8.62 -17.11
C PHE A 53 4.36 -9.67 -17.64
N PRO A 54 4.74 -10.44 -18.67
CA PRO A 54 3.89 -11.52 -19.20
C PRO A 54 3.96 -12.80 -18.38
N THR A 55 4.96 -12.96 -17.50
CA THR A 55 5.17 -14.18 -16.74
C THR A 55 5.64 -13.90 -15.31
N PRO A 56 5.30 -14.77 -14.35
CA PRO A 56 5.76 -14.67 -12.96
C PRO A 56 7.28 -14.61 -12.83
N LYS A 57 8.01 -15.37 -13.64
CA LYS A 57 9.49 -15.40 -13.62
C LYS A 57 10.09 -14.01 -13.89
N LYS A 58 9.58 -13.28 -14.90
CA LYS A 58 10.06 -11.93 -15.22
C LYS A 58 9.69 -10.93 -14.12
N PHE A 59 8.50 -11.07 -13.57
CA PHE A 59 7.99 -10.25 -12.47
C PHE A 59 8.85 -10.40 -11.21
N TYR A 60 9.13 -11.62 -10.76
CA TYR A 60 9.98 -11.81 -9.57
C TYR A 60 11.40 -11.27 -9.78
N LYS A 61 11.98 -11.47 -10.97
CA LYS A 61 13.30 -10.89 -11.30
C LYS A 61 13.31 -9.35 -11.25
N ALA A 62 12.21 -8.71 -11.57
CA ALA A 62 12.07 -7.26 -11.46
C ALA A 62 11.91 -6.82 -9.99
N LEU A 63 11.12 -7.54 -9.20
CA LEU A 63 10.95 -7.29 -7.77
C LEU A 63 12.26 -7.35 -6.98
N GLU A 64 13.16 -8.26 -7.33
CA GLU A 64 14.50 -8.36 -6.73
C GLU A 64 15.35 -7.10 -6.96
N LYS A 65 15.12 -6.41 -8.09
CA LYS A 65 15.91 -5.21 -8.46
C LYS A 65 15.32 -3.92 -7.93
N ARG A 66 13.99 -3.78 -8.01
CA ARG A 66 13.26 -2.59 -7.59
C ARG A 66 11.86 -2.98 -7.14
N GLN A 67 11.44 -2.47 -6.01
CA GLN A 67 10.06 -2.62 -5.56
C GLN A 67 9.17 -1.54 -6.20
N PRO A 68 7.97 -1.90 -6.68
CA PRO A 68 6.97 -0.95 -7.14
C PRO A 68 6.21 -0.32 -5.96
N ASP A 69 5.50 0.76 -6.23
CA ASP A 69 4.56 1.36 -5.28
C ASP A 69 3.21 0.62 -5.25
N LEU A 70 2.87 -0.12 -6.32
CA LEU A 70 1.65 -0.92 -6.43
C LEU A 70 1.81 -2.02 -7.47
N ILE A 71 1.15 -3.15 -7.25
CA ILE A 71 1.09 -4.27 -8.18
C ILE A 71 -0.35 -4.44 -8.67
N LEU A 72 -0.53 -4.51 -9.99
CA LEU A 72 -1.72 -5.05 -10.64
C LEU A 72 -1.44 -6.50 -10.99
N LEU A 73 -2.23 -7.43 -10.47
CA LEU A 73 -1.97 -8.86 -10.55
C LEU A 73 -3.18 -9.61 -11.09
N ASP A 74 -3.03 -10.23 -12.26
CA ASP A 74 -4.07 -11.13 -12.78
C ASP A 74 -4.16 -12.39 -11.92
N ILE A 75 -5.38 -12.85 -11.69
CA ILE A 75 -5.64 -14.13 -11.03
C ILE A 75 -5.32 -15.28 -11.97
N MET A 76 -5.76 -15.20 -13.24
CA MET A 76 -5.68 -16.31 -14.17
C MET A 76 -4.41 -16.24 -15.03
N LEU A 77 -3.29 -16.64 -14.45
CA LEU A 77 -2.02 -16.73 -15.17
C LEU A 77 -1.70 -18.19 -15.53
N PRO A 78 -1.06 -18.46 -16.69
CA PRO A 78 -0.87 -19.82 -17.17
C PRO A 78 0.16 -20.66 -16.39
N GLU A 79 1.16 -20.02 -15.77
CA GLU A 79 2.27 -20.72 -15.08
C GLU A 79 2.03 -20.85 -13.57
N GLU A 80 1.51 -19.85 -12.94
CA GLU A 80 1.28 -19.78 -11.48
C GLU A 80 0.05 -18.94 -11.21
N ASP A 81 -0.91 -19.44 -10.44
CA ASP A 81 -2.12 -18.72 -10.07
C ASP A 81 -1.80 -17.42 -9.30
N GLY A 82 -2.44 -16.33 -9.68
CA GLY A 82 -2.24 -15.02 -9.08
C GLY A 82 -2.52 -14.97 -7.57
N LEU A 83 -3.43 -15.79 -7.05
CA LEU A 83 -3.67 -15.92 -5.61
C LEU A 83 -2.47 -16.55 -4.90
N SER A 84 -1.82 -17.53 -5.52
CA SER A 84 -0.59 -18.14 -5.01
C SER A 84 0.57 -17.13 -4.98
N ILE A 85 0.68 -16.30 -6.01
CA ILE A 85 1.65 -15.20 -6.06
C ILE A 85 1.37 -14.19 -4.95
N LEU A 86 0.12 -13.76 -4.79
CA LEU A 86 -0.29 -12.86 -3.71
C LEU A 86 0.07 -13.43 -2.34
N HIS A 87 -0.23 -14.70 -2.11
CA HIS A 87 0.09 -15.38 -0.85
C HIS A 87 1.61 -15.34 -0.57
N ARG A 88 2.44 -15.63 -1.59
CA ARG A 88 3.90 -15.55 -1.49
C ARG A 88 4.37 -14.13 -1.19
N LEU A 89 3.84 -13.12 -1.88
CA LEU A 89 4.13 -11.71 -1.58
C LEU A 89 3.81 -11.34 -0.13
N ARG A 90 2.72 -11.87 0.41
CA ARG A 90 2.31 -11.61 1.80
C ARG A 90 3.12 -12.34 2.86
N GLN A 91 3.82 -13.41 2.48
CA GLN A 91 4.72 -14.15 3.37
C GLN A 91 6.13 -13.54 3.44
N ASP A 92 6.58 -12.88 2.40
CA ASP A 92 7.90 -12.24 2.36
C ASP A 92 7.85 -10.87 3.06
N ILE A 93 8.75 -10.66 4.03
CA ILE A 93 8.83 -9.43 4.83
C ILE A 93 9.06 -8.18 3.97
N ASN A 94 9.74 -8.32 2.84
CA ASN A 94 10.06 -7.21 1.95
C ASN A 94 8.88 -6.79 1.07
N THR A 95 7.99 -7.72 0.71
CA THR A 95 6.89 -7.47 -0.23
C THR A 95 5.50 -7.51 0.40
N ALA A 96 5.41 -7.93 1.65
CA ALA A 96 4.13 -8.15 2.32
C ALA A 96 3.24 -6.91 2.46
N ASP A 97 3.85 -5.72 2.47
CA ASP A 97 3.15 -4.44 2.59
C ASP A 97 2.93 -3.75 1.23
N LEU A 98 3.44 -4.33 0.12
CA LEU A 98 3.22 -3.79 -1.21
C LEU A 98 1.72 -3.82 -1.53
N PRO A 99 1.13 -2.69 -1.95
CA PRO A 99 -0.25 -2.65 -2.39
C PRO A 99 -0.46 -3.54 -3.61
N VAL A 100 -1.48 -4.40 -3.57
CA VAL A 100 -1.83 -5.31 -4.66
C VAL A 100 -3.31 -5.15 -5.01
N ILE A 101 -3.59 -4.84 -6.26
CA ILE A 101 -4.93 -4.90 -6.84
C ILE A 101 -5.01 -6.15 -7.72
N MET A 102 -5.97 -7.01 -7.44
CA MET A 102 -6.20 -8.22 -8.26
C MET A 102 -7.07 -7.89 -9.46
N LEU A 103 -6.69 -8.38 -10.63
CA LEU A 103 -7.50 -8.37 -11.84
C LEU A 103 -8.17 -9.74 -11.97
N THR A 104 -9.51 -9.79 -12.10
CA THR A 104 -10.24 -11.06 -12.10
C THR A 104 -11.25 -11.15 -13.23
N ALA A 105 -11.33 -12.28 -13.90
CA ALA A 105 -12.38 -12.55 -14.88
C ALA A 105 -13.74 -12.88 -14.23
N LYS A 106 -13.76 -13.11 -12.92
CA LYS A 106 -14.96 -13.55 -12.20
C LYS A 106 -15.59 -12.42 -11.40
N SER A 107 -16.89 -12.23 -11.62
CA SER A 107 -17.71 -11.22 -10.94
C SER A 107 -18.48 -11.76 -9.74
N SER A 108 -18.28 -13.03 -9.33
CA SER A 108 -19.02 -13.59 -8.20
C SER A 108 -18.58 -12.94 -6.88
N GLU A 109 -19.55 -12.64 -6.00
CA GLU A 109 -19.27 -12.14 -4.65
C GLU A 109 -18.33 -13.08 -3.88
N TYR A 110 -18.45 -14.38 -4.14
CA TYR A 110 -17.63 -15.42 -3.48
C TYR A 110 -16.14 -15.30 -3.88
N ASP A 111 -15.84 -14.99 -5.14
CA ASP A 111 -14.45 -14.84 -5.60
C ASP A 111 -13.82 -13.54 -5.07
N LYS A 112 -14.61 -12.47 -4.92
CA LYS A 112 -14.16 -11.21 -4.30
C LYS A 112 -13.87 -11.39 -2.80
N VAL A 113 -14.73 -12.12 -2.10
CA VAL A 113 -14.56 -12.42 -0.67
C VAL A 113 -13.33 -13.30 -0.45
N THR A 114 -13.21 -14.40 -1.19
CA THR A 114 -12.06 -15.32 -1.08
C THR A 114 -10.73 -14.63 -1.41
N GLY A 115 -10.76 -13.71 -2.35
CA GLY A 115 -9.56 -12.99 -2.76
C GLY A 115 -9.13 -11.89 -1.77
N LEU A 116 -10.07 -11.15 -1.17
CA LEU A 116 -9.80 -10.18 -0.10
C LEU A 116 -9.25 -10.90 1.15
N ASP A 117 -9.72 -12.11 1.44
CA ASP A 117 -9.19 -12.96 2.50
C ASP A 117 -7.71 -13.33 2.29
N ASN A 118 -7.24 -13.35 1.03
CA ASN A 118 -5.84 -13.58 0.70
C ASN A 118 -4.93 -12.34 0.85
N GLY A 119 -5.47 -11.18 1.24
CA GLY A 119 -4.68 -9.99 1.56
C GLY A 119 -4.43 -9.04 0.40
N ALA A 120 -5.23 -9.05 -0.66
CA ALA A 120 -5.25 -8.00 -1.68
C ALA A 120 -5.78 -6.67 -1.11
N ASP A 121 -5.42 -5.57 -1.75
CA ASP A 121 -5.86 -4.23 -1.34
C ASP A 121 -7.12 -3.77 -2.08
N ASP A 122 -7.38 -4.31 -3.27
CA ASP A 122 -8.61 -4.11 -4.05
C ASP A 122 -8.74 -5.20 -5.13
N TYR A 123 -9.93 -5.25 -5.78
CA TYR A 123 -10.27 -6.16 -6.87
C TYR A 123 -10.94 -5.41 -8.00
N ILE A 124 -10.54 -5.73 -9.24
CA ILE A 124 -11.14 -5.18 -10.45
C ILE A 124 -11.58 -6.34 -11.35
N ALA A 125 -12.87 -6.41 -11.62
CA ALA A 125 -13.42 -7.45 -12.51
C ALA A 125 -13.16 -7.10 -14.00
N LYS A 126 -12.70 -8.06 -14.77
CA LYS A 126 -12.60 -7.98 -16.24
C LYS A 126 -13.97 -8.30 -16.86
N PRO A 127 -14.45 -7.56 -17.87
CA PRO A 127 -13.82 -6.38 -18.46
C PRO A 127 -13.99 -5.12 -17.59
N PHE A 128 -12.96 -4.30 -17.50
CA PHE A 128 -12.96 -3.08 -16.72
C PHE A 128 -12.81 -1.83 -17.58
N GLY A 129 -13.37 -0.73 -17.12
CA GLY A 129 -13.13 0.59 -17.71
C GLY A 129 -11.79 1.18 -17.25
N ILE A 130 -11.08 1.89 -18.15
CA ILE A 130 -9.80 2.55 -17.82
C ILE A 130 -9.96 3.56 -16.68
N VAL A 131 -11.06 4.33 -16.68
CA VAL A 131 -11.37 5.31 -15.62
C VAL A 131 -11.54 4.63 -14.27
N GLU A 132 -12.20 3.47 -14.22
CA GLU A 132 -12.34 2.67 -13.00
C GLU A 132 -10.97 2.21 -12.50
N LEU A 133 -10.17 1.58 -13.37
CA LEU A 133 -8.84 1.07 -13.04
C LEU A 133 -7.96 2.19 -12.47
N THR A 134 -7.83 3.32 -13.16
CA THR A 134 -6.96 4.43 -12.74
C THR A 134 -7.47 5.10 -11.46
N SER A 135 -8.78 5.18 -11.26
CA SER A 135 -9.38 5.70 -10.02
C SER A 135 -9.09 4.79 -8.82
N ARG A 136 -9.19 3.47 -8.98
CA ARG A 136 -8.85 2.49 -7.93
C ARG A 136 -7.36 2.49 -7.61
N VAL A 137 -6.49 2.54 -8.62
CA VAL A 137 -5.04 2.68 -8.44
C VAL A 137 -4.71 3.92 -7.61
N ARG A 138 -5.26 5.08 -7.96
CA ARG A 138 -5.09 6.31 -7.18
C ARG A 138 -5.62 6.18 -5.75
N ALA A 139 -6.76 5.54 -5.55
CA ALA A 139 -7.35 5.34 -4.24
C ALA A 139 -6.49 4.43 -3.35
N VAL A 140 -5.95 3.32 -3.91
CA VAL A 140 -5.06 2.41 -3.19
C VAL A 140 -3.74 3.09 -2.86
N LEU A 141 -3.09 3.76 -3.84
CA LEU A 141 -1.84 4.51 -3.61
C LEU A 141 -2.01 5.64 -2.60
N ARG A 142 -3.11 6.38 -2.64
CA ARG A 142 -3.42 7.41 -1.63
C ARG A 142 -3.54 6.82 -0.24
N ARG A 143 -4.15 5.64 -0.09
CA ARG A 143 -4.25 4.92 1.18
C ARG A 143 -2.90 4.39 1.66
N SER A 144 -2.07 3.87 0.76
CA SER A 144 -0.73 3.34 1.09
C SER A 144 0.30 4.44 1.34
N ARG A 145 0.18 5.60 0.64
CA ARG A 145 1.07 6.76 0.76
C ARG A 145 0.59 7.80 1.77
N ARG A 146 -0.54 7.64 2.40
CA ARG A 146 -0.96 8.52 3.50
C ARG A 146 -0.06 8.33 4.71
N MET A 147 1.17 8.77 4.53
CA MET A 147 1.79 9.64 5.53
C MET A 147 0.87 10.85 5.69
N PRO A 148 0.64 11.38 6.87
CA PRO A 148 -0.13 12.59 7.05
C PRO A 148 0.63 13.74 6.39
N TYR A 149 0.43 13.95 5.09
CA TYR A 149 0.81 15.17 4.43
C TYR A 149 -0.33 16.16 4.60
N VAL A 150 0.02 17.27 5.21
CA VAL A 150 -0.77 18.49 5.25
C VAL A 150 -1.22 18.84 3.83
N THR A 151 -2.44 18.49 3.47
CA THR A 151 -3.16 19.10 2.37
C THR A 151 -4.29 19.90 2.98
N ASP A 152 -4.49 21.13 2.51
CA ASP A 152 -5.46 22.14 2.99
C ASP A 152 -6.94 21.71 2.92
N GLU A 153 -7.24 20.44 2.75
CA GLU A 153 -8.59 19.90 2.87
C GLU A 153 -8.73 19.21 4.23
N LYS A 154 -9.58 19.79 5.07
CA LYS A 154 -9.94 19.27 6.39
C LYS A 154 -10.33 17.79 6.30
N PRO A 155 -9.61 16.86 6.96
CA PRO A 155 -10.08 15.49 7.12
C PRO A 155 -11.26 15.48 8.09
N GLU A 156 -12.37 14.87 7.73
CA GLU A 156 -13.58 14.72 8.56
C GLU A 156 -13.40 13.85 9.82
N LYS A 157 -12.20 13.41 10.15
CA LYS A 157 -11.86 12.88 11.49
C LYS A 157 -10.45 13.33 11.85
N ALA A 158 -10.38 14.24 12.81
CA ALA A 158 -9.15 14.71 13.42
C ALA A 158 -8.29 13.52 13.87
N VAL A 159 -7.05 13.42 13.35
CA VAL A 159 -5.99 12.65 13.98
C VAL A 159 -5.81 13.27 15.37
N SER A 160 -5.94 12.48 16.43
CA SER A 160 -5.76 12.99 17.79
C SER A 160 -4.35 13.58 17.90
N GLU A 161 -4.25 14.84 18.34
CA GLU A 161 -2.96 15.48 18.66
C GLU A 161 -2.31 14.85 19.91
N GLU A 162 -2.96 13.86 20.48
CA GLU A 162 -2.56 13.21 21.73
C GLU A 162 -1.42 12.23 21.49
N GLU A 163 -0.26 12.51 22.10
CA GLU A 163 0.87 11.57 22.13
C GLU A 163 0.53 10.36 23.01
N TYR A 164 0.95 9.17 22.57
CA TYR A 164 0.73 7.94 23.33
C TYR A 164 2.05 7.46 23.94
N LYS A 165 2.00 7.14 25.25
CA LYS A 165 3.12 6.53 25.98
C LYS A 165 2.64 5.28 26.69
N VAL A 166 3.16 4.11 26.29
CA VAL A 166 2.86 2.83 26.91
C VAL A 166 4.17 2.09 27.18
N GLY A 167 4.61 2.10 28.44
CA GLY A 167 5.90 1.54 28.82
C GLY A 167 7.06 2.12 28.02
N THR A 168 7.72 1.31 27.19
CA THR A 168 8.82 1.77 26.33
C THR A 168 8.38 2.28 24.96
N LEU A 169 7.10 2.15 24.63
CA LEU A 169 6.52 2.59 23.36
C LEU A 169 6.07 4.06 23.47
N TYR A 170 6.54 4.88 22.55
CA TYR A 170 6.12 6.26 22.32
C TYR A 170 5.60 6.39 20.90
N VAL A 171 4.44 7.03 20.72
CA VAL A 171 3.85 7.30 19.41
C VAL A 171 3.34 8.73 19.37
N ASP A 172 3.82 9.47 18.39
CA ASP A 172 3.31 10.80 18.02
C ASP A 172 2.56 10.66 16.67
N PRO A 173 1.22 10.62 16.69
CA PRO A 173 0.44 10.43 15.48
C PRO A 173 0.54 11.61 14.51
N SER A 174 0.69 12.83 15.03
CA SER A 174 0.75 14.05 14.23
C SER A 174 2.01 14.11 13.37
N ARG A 175 3.12 13.60 13.90
CA ARG A 175 4.43 13.52 13.22
C ARG A 175 4.75 12.14 12.67
N HIS A 176 3.87 11.17 12.85
CA HIS A 176 4.09 9.77 12.47
C HIS A 176 5.37 9.15 13.07
N ILE A 177 5.74 9.61 14.27
CA ILE A 177 6.94 9.15 14.94
C ILE A 177 6.59 8.02 15.91
N ILE A 178 7.26 6.88 15.75
CA ILE A 178 7.17 5.75 16.67
C ILE A 178 8.56 5.50 17.25
N LYS A 179 8.65 5.43 18.57
CA LYS A 179 9.91 5.08 19.27
C LYS A 179 9.68 3.96 20.26
N VAL A 180 10.65 3.06 20.35
CA VAL A 180 10.69 2.01 21.36
C VAL A 180 12.02 2.12 22.12
N GLY A 181 11.96 2.40 23.43
CA GLY A 181 13.15 2.63 24.22
C GLY A 181 14.03 3.78 23.69
N GLY A 182 13.41 4.81 23.12
CA GLY A 182 14.07 5.98 22.53
C GLY A 182 14.57 5.78 21.08
N LYS A 183 14.54 4.55 20.54
CA LYS A 183 14.94 4.27 19.15
C LYS A 183 13.72 4.33 18.24
N GLU A 184 13.87 5.00 17.10
CA GLU A 184 12.82 5.10 16.10
C GLU A 184 12.54 3.75 15.41
N VAL A 185 11.26 3.47 15.15
CA VAL A 185 10.79 2.26 14.50
C VAL A 185 9.92 2.65 13.31
N VAL A 186 10.26 2.12 12.14
CA VAL A 186 9.49 2.37 10.91
C VAL A 186 8.40 1.30 10.77
N LEU A 187 7.15 1.76 10.72
CA LEU A 187 5.99 0.91 10.47
C LEU A 187 5.44 1.21 9.07
N SER A 188 4.86 0.18 8.44
CA SER A 188 4.03 0.41 7.26
C SER A 188 2.74 1.13 7.63
N TYR A 189 2.04 1.70 6.62
CA TYR A 189 0.77 2.39 6.85
C TYR A 189 -0.27 1.51 7.58
N LYS A 190 -0.42 0.24 7.18
CA LYS A 190 -1.36 -0.70 7.82
C LYS A 190 -0.95 -1.06 9.25
N GLU A 191 0.35 -1.27 9.48
CA GLU A 191 0.89 -1.52 10.82
C GLU A 191 0.70 -0.31 11.75
N PHE A 192 0.93 0.90 11.24
CA PHE A 192 0.70 2.12 11.99
C PHE A 192 -0.78 2.28 12.36
N ASN A 193 -1.70 2.15 11.38
CA ASN A 193 -3.14 2.25 11.64
C ASN A 193 -3.61 1.17 12.62
N LEU A 194 -3.09 -0.04 12.51
CA LEU A 194 -3.40 -1.12 13.43
C LEU A 194 -2.96 -0.79 14.87
N LEU A 195 -1.75 -0.23 15.01
CA LEU A 195 -1.25 0.26 16.30
C LEU A 195 -2.12 1.38 16.84
N MET A 196 -2.51 2.35 16.00
CA MET A 196 -3.37 3.47 16.40
C MET A 196 -4.73 3.00 16.90
N VAL A 197 -5.40 2.07 16.20
CA VAL A 197 -6.69 1.51 16.63
C VAL A 197 -6.58 0.87 18.01
N LEU A 198 -5.47 0.16 18.27
CA LEU A 198 -5.25 -0.48 19.57
C LEU A 198 -4.92 0.53 20.68
N LEU A 199 -4.19 1.62 20.38
CA LEU A 199 -3.89 2.71 21.32
C LEU A 199 -5.14 3.49 21.70
N GLU A 200 -5.95 3.88 20.71
CA GLU A 200 -7.23 4.57 20.88
C GLU A 200 -8.21 3.76 21.75
N ALA A 201 -8.14 2.45 21.69
CA ALA A 201 -8.97 1.58 22.51
C ALA A 201 -8.60 1.61 24.02
N LYS A 202 -7.47 2.25 24.39
CA LYS A 202 -7.05 2.51 25.79
C LYS A 202 -7.09 1.26 26.67
N GLY A 203 -6.60 0.12 26.12
CA GLY A 203 -6.52 -1.17 26.79
C GLY A 203 -7.79 -2.04 26.70
N LYS A 204 -8.87 -1.55 26.07
CA LYS A 204 -10.03 -2.37 25.76
C LYS A 204 -9.72 -3.35 24.63
N VAL A 205 -10.43 -4.48 24.61
CA VAL A 205 -10.32 -5.45 23.51
C VAL A 205 -11.00 -4.89 22.28
N VAL A 206 -10.30 -4.88 21.16
CA VAL A 206 -10.87 -4.59 19.84
C VAL A 206 -11.07 -5.92 19.13
N ASN A 207 -12.27 -6.20 18.69
CA ASN A 207 -12.56 -7.45 18.00
C ASN A 207 -11.95 -7.47 16.58
N ARG A 208 -11.87 -8.67 16.00
CA ARG A 208 -11.21 -8.86 14.68
C ARG A 208 -11.89 -8.08 13.58
N GLU A 209 -13.22 -8.08 13.57
CA GLU A 209 -14.02 -7.39 12.57
C GLU A 209 -13.82 -5.86 12.64
N GLN A 210 -13.83 -5.29 13.83
CA GLN A 210 -13.54 -3.87 14.04
C GLN A 210 -12.12 -3.49 13.59
N LEU A 211 -11.11 -4.33 13.86
CA LEU A 211 -9.75 -4.09 13.39
C LEU A 211 -9.66 -4.14 11.86
N LEU A 212 -10.29 -5.14 11.25
CA LEU A 212 -10.33 -5.29 9.80
C LEU A 212 -11.06 -4.11 9.15
N SER A 213 -12.26 -3.79 9.60
CA SER A 213 -13.06 -2.67 9.07
C SER A 213 -12.32 -1.33 9.19
N ARG A 214 -11.71 -1.03 10.35
CA ARG A 214 -11.02 0.25 10.58
C ARG A 214 -9.72 0.41 9.81
N VAL A 215 -8.97 -0.69 9.57
CA VAL A 215 -7.65 -0.65 8.93
C VAL A 215 -7.72 -0.97 7.44
N TRP A 216 -8.67 -1.82 7.00
CA TRP A 216 -8.81 -2.24 5.61
C TRP A 216 -10.11 -1.79 4.93
N GLY A 217 -11.15 -1.36 5.71
CA GLY A 217 -12.43 -0.90 5.19
C GLY A 217 -13.56 -1.92 5.37
N GLU A 218 -14.78 -1.62 4.87
CA GLU A 218 -16.01 -2.35 5.20
C GLU A 218 -16.13 -3.76 4.56
N TYR A 219 -15.21 -4.17 3.69
CA TYR A 219 -15.33 -5.40 2.88
C TYR A 219 -14.32 -6.50 3.25
N TYR A 220 -13.84 -6.57 4.47
CA TYR A 220 -12.95 -7.65 4.88
C TYR A 220 -13.70 -8.72 5.65
N GLY A 221 -13.86 -9.90 5.01
CA GLY A 221 -14.28 -11.13 5.68
C GLY A 221 -13.22 -11.67 6.66
N GLU A 222 -13.40 -12.87 7.20
CA GLU A 222 -12.50 -13.53 8.15
C GLU A 222 -11.09 -13.70 7.58
N SER A 223 -10.21 -12.73 7.79
CA SER A 223 -8.92 -12.67 7.14
C SER A 223 -7.78 -13.08 8.06
N ARG A 224 -6.97 -14.03 7.61
CA ARG A 224 -5.66 -14.34 8.19
C ARG A 224 -4.68 -13.15 8.08
N THR A 225 -5.01 -12.18 7.25
CA THR A 225 -4.23 -10.95 7.01
C THR A 225 -3.99 -10.18 8.30
N LEU A 226 -5.01 -10.07 9.18
CA LEU A 226 -4.87 -9.41 10.48
C LEU A 226 -3.77 -10.05 11.34
N ASP A 227 -3.74 -11.38 11.42
CA ASP A 227 -2.77 -12.10 12.25
C ASP A 227 -1.34 -11.91 11.75
N VAL A 228 -1.16 -11.86 10.44
CA VAL A 228 0.13 -11.59 9.81
C VAL A 228 0.61 -10.18 10.16
N HIS A 229 -0.26 -9.17 10.05
CA HIS A 229 0.11 -7.79 10.38
C HIS A 229 0.36 -7.60 11.89
N ILE A 230 -0.42 -8.23 12.76
CA ILE A 230 -0.16 -8.25 14.20
C ILE A 230 1.20 -8.88 14.50
N ARG A 231 1.52 -10.01 13.85
CA ARG A 231 2.82 -10.68 14.03
C ARG A 231 3.97 -9.75 13.61
N LYS A 232 3.86 -9.11 12.43
CA LYS A 232 4.88 -8.18 11.93
C LYS A 232 5.03 -6.96 12.84
N LEU A 233 3.92 -6.36 13.25
CA LEU A 233 3.91 -5.24 14.16
C LEU A 233 4.63 -5.60 15.48
N ARG A 234 4.35 -6.77 16.06
CA ARG A 234 5.07 -7.26 17.25
C ARG A 234 6.57 -7.40 17.01
N VAL A 235 6.96 -7.94 15.86
CA VAL A 235 8.41 -8.11 15.51
C VAL A 235 9.09 -6.75 15.39
N LYS A 236 8.49 -5.80 14.68
CA LYS A 236 9.05 -4.45 14.47
C LYS A 236 9.15 -3.66 15.78
N LEU A 237 8.17 -3.78 16.67
CA LEU A 237 8.21 -3.17 18.02
C LEU A 237 9.18 -3.86 18.97
N GLY A 238 9.70 -5.04 18.60
CA GLY A 238 10.64 -5.82 19.41
C GLY A 238 9.98 -6.55 20.59
N LYS A 239 10.76 -7.38 21.28
CA LYS A 239 10.23 -8.30 22.31
C LYS A 239 9.42 -7.60 23.41
N LYS A 240 9.88 -6.44 23.93
CA LYS A 240 9.23 -5.76 25.04
C LYS A 240 7.98 -5.02 24.60
N ALA A 241 8.07 -4.09 23.65
CA ALA A 241 6.91 -3.32 23.20
C ALA A 241 5.92 -4.16 22.38
N GLY A 242 6.39 -5.14 21.62
CA GLY A 242 5.54 -6.09 20.90
C GLY A 242 4.69 -6.97 21.82
N SER A 243 5.15 -7.28 23.06
CA SER A 243 4.36 -8.03 24.04
C SER A 243 3.19 -7.24 24.63
N TYR A 244 3.20 -5.90 24.51
CA TYR A 244 2.05 -5.08 24.92
C TYR A 244 0.81 -5.36 24.07
N ILE A 245 0.98 -5.80 22.82
CA ILE A 245 -0.12 -6.25 21.99
C ILE A 245 -0.48 -7.69 22.38
N GLN A 246 -1.58 -7.86 23.09
CA GLN A 246 -2.04 -9.15 23.59
C GLN A 246 -3.15 -9.71 22.70
N THR A 247 -3.09 -11.03 22.45
CA THR A 247 -4.18 -11.76 21.79
C THR A 247 -5.22 -12.17 22.82
N VAL A 248 -6.47 -11.81 22.58
CA VAL A 248 -7.62 -12.34 23.35
C VAL A 248 -8.27 -13.43 22.50
N LYS A 249 -7.99 -14.69 22.87
CA LYS A 249 -8.36 -15.87 22.08
C LYS A 249 -9.86 -15.87 21.74
N GLY A 250 -10.17 -16.05 20.47
CA GLY A 250 -11.54 -16.08 19.96
C GLY A 250 -12.25 -14.73 19.85
N ILE A 251 -11.62 -13.61 20.30
CA ILE A 251 -12.24 -12.28 20.29
C ILE A 251 -11.45 -11.31 19.41
N GLY A 252 -10.16 -11.08 19.69
CA GLY A 252 -9.37 -10.08 18.98
C GLY A 252 -8.10 -9.73 19.70
N TYR A 253 -7.76 -8.45 19.72
CA TYR A 253 -6.51 -7.94 20.25
C TYR A 253 -6.73 -6.74 21.16
N LYS A 254 -5.79 -6.52 22.08
CA LYS A 254 -5.74 -5.33 22.93
C LYS A 254 -4.30 -4.88 23.12
N LEU A 255 -4.09 -3.61 23.39
CA LEU A 255 -2.82 -3.10 23.88
C LEU A 255 -2.86 -3.10 25.41
N ALA A 256 -1.91 -3.81 26.06
CA ALA A 256 -1.83 -3.86 27.52
C ALA A 256 -1.42 -2.47 28.04
N LYS A 257 -2.11 -2.00 29.10
CA LYS A 257 -1.58 -0.94 29.97
C LYS A 257 -0.60 -1.59 30.95
N GLU A 258 0.59 -1.04 31.08
CA GLU A 258 1.39 -1.21 32.30
C GLU A 258 0.84 -0.31 33.39
#